data_2c7ffd0ac22d9fc1933d9fd998d893ee
#
_entry.id   2c7ffd0ac22d9fc1933d9fd998d893ee
#
_cell.length_a   1.000
_cell.length_b   1.000
_cell.length_c   1.000
_cell.angle_alpha   90.00
_cell.angle_beta   90.00
_cell.angle_gamma   90.00
#
_symmetry.space_group_name_H-M   'P 1'
#
loop_
_entity.id
_entity.type
_entity.pdbx_description
1 polymer ?
#
loop_
_entity_poly.entity_id
_entity_poly.type
_entity_poly.pdbx_seq_one_letter_code
_entity_poly.pdbx_strand_id
1 'polypeptide(L)'
;MLDVAKYFSLATTNEVRNETFNCTRGNGRKIMEAAEIIQQNLGIGNIITKPHDTFYPNRDTLNSDKAKSMFNFNPQIDIEEGIPKYINWFFNQPFYFDNLDINPKFVLGTKI
;
A
#
# COMPACT_ATOMS: atom_id res chain seq x y z
N MET A 1 0.49 -2.27 -6.06
CA MET A 1 1.24 -3.14 -7.03
C MET A 1 1.06 -2.71 -8.48
N LEU A 2 -0.14 -2.36 -8.97
CA LEU A 2 -0.36 -1.94 -10.37
C LEU A 2 0.47 -0.72 -10.78
N ASP A 3 0.52 0.33 -9.94
CA ASP A 3 1.36 1.50 -10.22
C ASP A 3 2.85 1.17 -10.23
N VAL A 4 3.29 0.23 -9.38
CA VAL A 4 4.68 -0.24 -9.36
C VAL A 4 5.02 -1.01 -10.64
N ALA A 5 4.12 -1.90 -11.09
CA ALA A 5 4.30 -2.62 -12.35
C ALA A 5 4.36 -1.66 -13.55
N LYS A 6 3.48 -0.65 -13.58
CA LYS A 6 3.49 0.40 -14.60
C LYS A 6 4.78 1.21 -14.56
N TYR A 7 5.28 1.55 -13.37
CA TYR A 7 6.55 2.25 -13.20
C TYR A 7 7.70 1.48 -13.86
N PHE A 8 7.85 0.20 -13.55
CA PHE A 8 8.89 -0.63 -14.15
C PHE A 8 8.73 -0.76 -15.66
N SER A 9 7.51 -0.95 -16.15
CA SER A 9 7.25 -0.99 -17.60
C SER A 9 7.69 0.30 -18.30
N LEU A 10 7.35 1.46 -17.75
CA LEU A 10 7.75 2.76 -18.30
C LEU A 10 9.28 2.94 -18.25
N ALA A 11 9.93 2.53 -17.17
CA ALA A 11 11.38 2.63 -17.03
C ALA A 11 12.14 1.76 -18.05
N THR A 12 11.55 0.65 -18.52
CA THR A 12 12.18 -0.21 -19.53
C THR A 12 11.99 0.26 -20.96
N THR A 13 10.93 1.03 -21.23
CA THR A 13 10.60 1.52 -22.58
C THR A 13 11.24 2.85 -22.93
N ASN A 14 11.77 3.57 -21.95
CA ASN A 14 12.41 4.87 -22.13
C ASN A 14 13.94 4.73 -22.16
N GLU A 15 14.62 5.65 -22.84
CA GLU A 15 16.09 5.71 -22.90
C GLU A 15 16.71 6.21 -21.57
N VAL A 16 16.23 5.68 -20.47
CA VAL A 16 16.69 6.05 -19.13
C VAL A 16 17.80 5.08 -18.74
N ARG A 17 19.05 5.52 -18.85
CA ARG A 17 20.21 4.69 -18.54
C ARG A 17 21.02 5.30 -17.41
N ASN A 18 21.52 4.44 -16.50
CA ASN A 18 22.41 4.83 -15.40
C ASN A 18 21.81 5.91 -14.47
N GLU A 19 20.50 5.90 -14.28
CA GLU A 19 19.77 6.86 -13.46
C GLU A 19 19.03 6.16 -12.32
N THR A 20 18.87 6.87 -11.22
CA THR A 20 18.08 6.42 -10.07
C THR A 20 16.83 7.28 -9.92
N PHE A 21 15.71 6.64 -9.67
CA PHE A 21 14.42 7.28 -9.50
C PHE A 21 13.69 6.78 -8.26
N ASN A 22 12.93 7.67 -7.63
CA ASN A 22 12.00 7.29 -6.58
C ASN A 22 10.70 6.78 -7.20
N CYS A 23 10.34 5.53 -6.89
CA CYS A 23 9.03 4.98 -7.24
C CYS A 23 8.05 5.26 -6.11
N THR A 24 7.51 6.44 -6.07
CA THR A 24 6.57 6.90 -5.05
C THR A 24 5.47 7.76 -5.67
N ARG A 25 4.32 7.83 -4.98
CA ARG A 25 3.25 8.75 -5.35
C ARG A 25 3.65 10.22 -5.15
N GLY A 26 4.61 10.49 -4.25
CA GLY A 26 5.01 11.84 -3.88
C GLY A 26 4.03 12.53 -2.92
N ASN A 27 3.12 11.77 -2.32
CA ASN A 27 2.17 12.24 -1.32
C ASN A 27 2.26 11.33 -0.08
N GLY A 28 2.86 11.84 0.99
CA GLY A 28 3.01 11.09 2.25
C GLY A 28 1.67 10.86 2.93
N ARG A 29 1.45 9.63 3.39
CA ARG A 29 0.25 9.24 4.13
C ARG A 29 0.63 8.80 5.54
N LYS A 30 -0.20 9.12 6.52
CA LYS A 30 0.00 8.68 7.89
C LYS A 30 -0.36 7.21 8.04
N ILE A 31 0.37 6.49 8.87
CA ILE A 31 0.05 5.09 9.22
C ILE A 31 -1.37 4.99 9.82
N MET A 32 -1.79 6.00 10.58
CA MET A 32 -3.14 6.07 11.15
C MET A 32 -4.22 6.03 10.06
N GLU A 33 -4.06 6.78 8.97
CA GLU A 33 -5.02 6.78 7.86
C GLU A 33 -5.15 5.37 7.24
N ALA A 34 -4.03 4.68 7.06
CA ALA A 34 -4.05 3.30 6.58
C ALA A 34 -4.74 2.33 7.56
N ALA A 35 -4.47 2.48 8.87
CA ALA A 35 -5.11 1.67 9.91
C ALA A 35 -6.63 1.89 9.96
N GLU A 36 -7.09 3.13 9.86
CA GLU A 36 -8.51 3.47 9.81
C GLU A 36 -9.21 2.87 8.59
N ILE A 37 -8.58 2.94 7.41
CA ILE A 37 -9.13 2.33 6.20
C ILE A 37 -9.24 0.80 6.35
N ILE A 38 -8.22 0.16 6.92
CA ILE A 38 -8.24 -1.29 7.18
C ILE A 38 -9.38 -1.63 8.15
N GLN A 39 -9.48 -0.92 9.27
CA GLN A 39 -10.52 -1.14 10.27
C GLN A 39 -11.92 -0.98 9.68
N GLN A 40 -12.15 0.07 8.90
CA GLN A 40 -13.44 0.33 8.23
C GLN A 40 -13.81 -0.81 7.26
N ASN A 41 -12.85 -1.33 6.50
CA ASN A 41 -13.10 -2.39 5.52
C ASN A 41 -13.30 -3.76 6.18
N LEU A 42 -12.60 -4.03 7.28
CA LEU A 42 -12.74 -5.30 8.00
C LEU A 42 -13.92 -5.31 8.98
N GLY A 43 -14.34 -4.16 9.48
CA GLY A 43 -15.39 -4.02 10.47
C GLY A 43 -15.05 -4.59 11.86
N ILE A 44 -13.77 -4.91 12.11
CA ILE A 44 -13.27 -5.54 13.33
C ILE A 44 -11.92 -4.92 13.75
N GLY A 45 -11.56 -5.15 15.02
CA GLY A 45 -10.29 -4.71 15.59
C GLY A 45 -10.37 -3.32 16.21
N ASN A 46 -9.40 -3.03 17.07
CA ASN A 46 -9.23 -1.74 17.73
C ASN A 46 -7.87 -1.14 17.40
N ILE A 47 -7.85 0.13 17.06
CA ILE A 47 -6.61 0.86 16.86
C ILE A 47 -6.11 1.33 18.22
N ILE A 48 -4.92 0.89 18.61
CA ILE A 48 -4.26 1.30 19.86
C ILE A 48 -3.06 2.15 19.48
N THR A 49 -3.08 3.42 19.92
CA THR A 49 -1.95 4.33 19.77
C THR A 49 -0.98 4.19 20.94
N LYS A 50 0.31 4.20 20.64
CA LYS A 50 1.38 4.24 21.63
C LYS A 50 2.17 5.55 21.49
N PRO A 51 2.86 6.03 22.56
CA PRO A 51 3.78 7.14 22.43
C PRO A 51 4.79 6.89 21.30
N HIS A 52 5.18 7.96 20.62
CA HIS A 52 6.20 7.91 19.57
C HIS A 52 7.53 7.38 20.13
N ASP A 53 8.09 6.40 19.46
CA ASP A 53 9.42 5.88 19.81
C ASP A 53 10.49 6.80 19.21
N THR A 54 11.48 7.18 20.02
CA THR A 54 12.60 8.03 19.60
C THR A 54 13.49 7.39 18.53
N PHE A 55 13.43 6.06 18.37
CA PHE A 55 14.16 5.35 17.32
C PHE A 55 13.57 5.51 15.91
N TYR A 56 12.31 5.97 15.80
CA TYR A 56 11.64 6.19 14.53
C TYR A 56 11.62 7.68 14.18
N PRO A 57 12.56 8.17 13.38
CA PRO A 57 12.56 9.59 13.01
C PRO A 57 11.35 9.92 12.13
N ASN A 58 10.83 11.12 12.31
CA ASN A 58 9.88 11.68 11.34
C ASN A 58 10.58 11.83 9.99
N ARG A 59 9.98 11.28 8.94
CA ARG A 59 10.51 11.35 7.58
C ARG A 59 9.53 12.07 6.69
N ASP A 60 10.07 12.93 5.85
CA ASP A 60 9.31 13.58 4.80
C ASP A 60 9.01 12.62 3.64
N THR A 61 8.13 13.08 2.76
CA THR A 61 7.74 12.35 1.56
C THR A 61 8.86 12.38 0.52
N LEU A 62 9.14 11.24 -0.10
CA LEU A 62 10.07 11.17 -1.22
C LEU A 62 9.47 11.86 -2.45
N ASN A 63 10.28 12.69 -3.10
CA ASN A 63 9.90 13.39 -4.33
C ASN A 63 9.96 12.45 -5.54
N SER A 64 8.95 12.50 -6.40
CA SER A 64 8.83 11.71 -7.64
C SER A 64 8.91 12.54 -8.92
N ASP A 65 9.23 13.84 -8.83
CA ASP A 65 9.19 14.75 -9.98
C ASP A 65 10.15 14.33 -11.10
N LYS A 66 11.30 13.76 -10.75
CA LYS A 66 12.25 13.23 -11.73
C LYS A 66 11.61 12.11 -12.59
N ALA A 67 10.91 11.18 -11.98
CA ALA A 67 10.22 10.11 -12.70
C ALA A 67 9.05 10.65 -13.53
N LYS A 68 8.32 11.63 -13.01
CA LYS A 68 7.24 12.30 -13.74
C LYS A 68 7.76 13.02 -14.98
N SER A 69 8.86 13.77 -14.87
CA SER A 69 9.42 14.56 -15.98
C SER A 69 10.09 13.70 -17.03
N MET A 70 10.80 12.64 -16.65
CA MET A 70 11.61 11.85 -17.59
C MET A 70 10.82 10.76 -18.32
N PHE A 71 9.85 10.12 -17.70
CA PHE A 71 9.04 9.07 -18.34
C PHE A 71 7.55 9.12 -18.00
N ASN A 72 7.07 10.28 -17.62
CA ASN A 72 5.65 10.56 -17.39
C ASN A 72 4.98 9.58 -16.41
N PHE A 73 5.72 9.18 -15.37
CA PHE A 73 5.15 8.33 -14.31
C PHE A 73 4.12 9.10 -13.49
N ASN A 74 2.88 8.67 -13.56
CA ASN A 74 1.78 9.26 -12.81
C ASN A 74 0.99 8.16 -12.08
N PRO A 75 1.29 7.88 -10.81
CA PRO A 75 0.58 6.85 -10.03
C PRO A 75 -0.89 7.24 -9.82
N GLN A 76 -1.78 6.28 -9.99
CA GLN A 76 -3.22 6.48 -9.98
C GLN A 76 -3.90 5.96 -8.71
N ILE A 77 -3.32 4.94 -8.07
CA ILE A 77 -3.96 4.23 -6.96
C ILE A 77 -3.47 4.78 -5.63
N ASP A 78 -4.37 5.39 -4.85
CA ASP A 78 -4.11 5.78 -3.46
C ASP A 78 -4.53 4.69 -2.48
N ILE A 79 -4.25 4.90 -1.18
CA ILE A 79 -4.51 3.91 -0.13
C ILE A 79 -6.01 3.62 0.05
N GLU A 80 -6.89 4.58 -0.22
CA GLU A 80 -8.34 4.43 -0.17
C GLU A 80 -8.87 3.40 -1.19
N GLU A 81 -8.18 3.25 -2.29
CA GLU A 81 -8.50 2.26 -3.32
C GLU A 81 -7.62 1.01 -3.20
N GLY A 82 -6.35 1.20 -2.90
CA GLY A 82 -5.36 0.13 -2.86
C GLY A 82 -5.56 -0.84 -1.71
N ILE A 83 -5.88 -0.35 -0.51
CA ILE A 83 -6.09 -1.19 0.69
C ILE A 83 -7.32 -2.09 0.52
N PRO A 84 -8.51 -1.62 0.15
CA PRO A 84 -9.66 -2.49 -0.09
C PRO A 84 -9.41 -3.55 -1.17
N LYS A 85 -8.74 -3.19 -2.26
CA LYS A 85 -8.35 -4.15 -3.31
C LYS A 85 -7.41 -5.23 -2.77
N TYR A 86 -6.44 -4.84 -1.94
CA TYR A 86 -5.52 -5.79 -1.31
C TYR A 86 -6.23 -6.72 -0.34
N ILE A 87 -7.12 -6.20 0.50
CA ILE A 87 -7.93 -6.98 1.44
C ILE A 87 -8.76 -8.00 0.68
N ASN A 88 -9.46 -7.59 -0.37
CA ASN A 88 -10.25 -8.50 -1.19
C ASN A 88 -9.38 -9.58 -1.86
N TRP A 89 -8.25 -9.21 -2.40
CA TRP A 89 -7.30 -10.17 -2.96
C TRP A 89 -6.81 -11.16 -1.89
N PHE A 90 -6.42 -10.68 -0.71
CA PHE A 90 -5.91 -11.50 0.39
C PHE A 90 -6.91 -12.58 0.80
N PHE A 91 -8.18 -12.22 0.97
CA PHE A 91 -9.22 -13.17 1.38
C PHE A 91 -9.63 -14.16 0.28
N ASN A 92 -9.32 -13.87 -0.96
CA ASN A 92 -9.54 -14.80 -2.07
C ASN A 92 -8.36 -15.77 -2.30
N GLN A 93 -7.31 -15.73 -1.44
CA GLN A 93 -6.19 -16.66 -1.53
C GLN A 93 -6.41 -17.87 -0.61
N PRO A 94 -6.71 -19.06 -1.14
CA PRO A 94 -6.93 -20.27 -0.31
C PRO A 94 -5.67 -20.64 0.50
N PHE A 95 -4.52 -20.26 0.01
CA PHE A 95 -3.21 -20.58 0.55
C PHE A 95 -2.96 -20.12 1.99
N TYR A 96 -3.52 -18.98 2.36
CA TYR A 96 -3.22 -18.35 3.64
C TYR A 96 -4.05 -18.92 4.78
N PHE A 97 -5.22 -19.47 4.49
CA PHE A 97 -6.14 -19.95 5.50
C PHE A 97 -5.89 -21.41 5.90
N ASP A 98 -5.37 -22.22 4.97
CA ASP A 98 -5.07 -23.63 5.21
C ASP A 98 -3.86 -23.85 6.15
N ASN A 99 -2.98 -22.83 6.27
CA ASN A 99 -1.73 -22.90 7.03
C ASN A 99 -1.76 -22.15 8.37
N LEU A 100 -2.80 -21.39 8.68
CA LEU A 100 -2.80 -20.49 9.83
C LEU A 100 -3.75 -20.89 10.96
N ASP A 101 -4.45 -22.00 10.89
CA ASP A 101 -5.53 -22.36 11.85
C ASP A 101 -6.53 -21.19 12.12
N ILE A 102 -6.52 -20.18 11.25
CA ILE A 102 -7.39 -19.03 11.35
C ILE A 102 -8.62 -19.27 10.48
N ASN A 103 -9.77 -19.48 11.13
CA ASN A 103 -11.03 -19.56 10.39
C ASN A 103 -11.34 -18.21 9.73
N PRO A 104 -11.35 -18.11 8.38
CA PRO A 104 -11.62 -16.84 7.67
C PRO A 104 -12.94 -16.21 8.07
N LYS A 105 -13.94 -17.02 8.43
CA LYS A 105 -15.25 -16.56 8.93
C LYS A 105 -15.15 -15.82 10.25
N PHE A 106 -14.13 -16.14 11.06
CA PHE A 106 -13.89 -15.47 12.34
C PHE A 106 -13.22 -14.10 12.16
N VAL A 107 -12.35 -13.97 11.14
CA VAL A 107 -11.62 -12.74 10.85
C VAL A 107 -12.53 -11.68 10.22
N LEU A 108 -13.51 -12.08 9.43
CA LEU A 108 -14.37 -11.15 8.69
C LEU A 108 -15.63 -10.70 9.43
N GLY A 109 -15.91 -11.26 10.60
CA GLY A 109 -17.17 -10.94 11.29
C GLY A 109 -18.40 -11.14 10.39
N THR A 110 -18.29 -11.93 9.34
CA THR A 110 -19.36 -12.16 8.40
C THR A 110 -20.49 -12.91 9.09
N LYS A 111 -21.50 -12.17 9.47
CA LYS A 111 -22.86 -12.71 9.44
C LYS A 111 -23.14 -13.07 7.97
N ILE A 112 -23.00 -14.32 7.64
CA ILE A 112 -23.67 -14.91 6.49
C ILE A 112 -25.06 -15.25 6.93
#